data_cf4a8432eba78be844e5fc3dd1ba5244
#
_entry.id   cf4a8432eba78be844e5fc3dd1ba5244
#
_cell.length_a   1.000
_cell.length_b   1.000
_cell.length_c   1.000
_cell.angle_alpha   90.00
_cell.angle_beta   90.00
_cell.angle_gamma   90.00
#
_symmetry.space_group_name_H-M   'P 1'
#
loop_
_entity.id
_entity.type
_entity.pdbx_description
1 polymer ?
#
loop_
_entity_poly.entity_id
_entity_poly.type
_entity_poly.pdbx_seq_one_letter_code
_entity_poly.pdbx_strand_id
1 'polypeptide(L)'
;DSLPSKKARTVALKRDRKRVHNLQKAYQKQVLKHGDPPILFDILEMLGKPRVDEILARNEEFERVPPFGEEVVVKIDRLSSHGDGLALTPQGDRLLVVPFALPGEVVRVYPYASDRFVFKSRIVEILERNASMRKESLVQCRYFGQCGGCQYQMIPYEQQLELKREVVRRAFMHYSKLDSSLVPEVLPTMPSPERMHYRTKLTPHFDLPASLRRAYGKEVPAEPVDVAIGFDNPSTGRVMDIEECPIGTPVLNEAMKRERQRVR
;
A
#
# COMPACT_ATOMS: atom_id res chain seq x y z
N ASP A 1 6.05 15.79 30.89
CA ASP A 1 5.10 14.74 30.41
C ASP A 1 4.89 13.72 31.51
N SER A 2 3.69 13.68 32.09
CA SER A 2 3.36 12.73 33.16
C SER A 2 3.18 11.32 32.60
N LEU A 3 3.86 10.33 33.17
CA LEU A 3 3.70 8.93 32.78
C LEU A 3 2.23 8.48 32.96
N PRO A 4 1.66 7.72 31.99
CA PRO A 4 0.27 7.27 32.07
C PRO A 4 0.04 6.40 33.31
N SER A 5 -1.15 6.53 33.93
CA SER A 5 -1.53 5.79 35.13
C SER A 5 -1.47 4.27 34.96
N LYS A 6 -1.28 3.48 36.02
CA LYS A 6 -1.30 2.00 35.99
C LYS A 6 -2.55 1.45 35.27
N LYS A 7 -3.73 2.06 35.50
CA LYS A 7 -4.99 1.68 34.85
C LYS A 7 -4.96 1.94 33.34
N ALA A 8 -4.41 3.08 32.91
CA ALA A 8 -4.26 3.41 31.50
C ALA A 8 -3.30 2.45 30.77
N ARG A 9 -2.16 2.11 31.41
CA ARG A 9 -1.20 1.11 30.88
C ARG A 9 -1.85 -0.28 30.75
N THR A 10 -2.63 -0.74 31.75
CA THR A 10 -3.32 -2.03 31.68
C THR A 10 -4.36 -2.06 30.55
N VAL A 11 -5.10 -0.98 30.34
CA VAL A 11 -6.08 -0.87 29.22
C VAL A 11 -5.37 -0.88 27.87
N ALA A 12 -4.26 -0.17 27.74
CA ALA A 12 -3.46 -0.14 26.51
C ALA A 12 -2.92 -1.54 26.17
N LEU A 13 -2.35 -2.26 27.13
CA LEU A 13 -1.87 -3.63 26.94
C LEU A 13 -2.97 -4.60 26.53
N LYS A 14 -4.17 -4.52 27.14
CA LYS A 14 -5.32 -5.34 26.74
C LYS A 14 -5.77 -5.05 25.31
N ARG A 15 -5.79 -3.77 24.91
CA ARG A 15 -6.14 -3.36 23.55
C ARG A 15 -5.12 -3.89 22.52
N ASP A 16 -3.84 -3.81 22.86
CA ASP A 16 -2.78 -4.28 21.96
C ASP A 16 -2.80 -5.81 21.81
N ARG A 17 -2.95 -6.58 22.88
CA ARG A 17 -3.16 -8.04 22.82
C ARG A 17 -4.35 -8.43 21.97
N LYS A 18 -5.49 -7.74 22.09
CA LYS A 18 -6.68 -7.97 21.25
C LYS A 18 -6.39 -7.65 19.77
N ARG A 19 -5.64 -6.57 19.49
CA ARG A 19 -5.19 -6.22 18.14
C ARG A 19 -4.33 -7.33 17.54
N VAL A 20 -3.28 -7.76 18.25
CA VAL A 20 -2.38 -8.83 17.78
C VAL A 20 -3.16 -10.12 17.51
N HIS A 21 -4.02 -10.55 18.42
CA HIS A 21 -4.87 -11.73 18.21
C HIS A 21 -5.73 -11.64 16.96
N ASN A 22 -6.36 -10.47 16.71
CA ASN A 22 -7.17 -10.26 15.52
C ASN A 22 -6.35 -10.30 14.22
N LEU A 23 -5.14 -9.74 14.24
CA LEU A 23 -4.21 -9.78 13.10
C LEU A 23 -3.74 -11.21 12.81
N GLN A 24 -3.38 -11.97 13.83
CA GLN A 24 -3.01 -13.39 13.70
C GLN A 24 -4.15 -14.19 13.08
N LYS A 25 -5.37 -14.02 13.59
CA LYS A 25 -6.56 -14.71 13.06
C LYS A 25 -6.86 -14.34 11.60
N ALA A 26 -6.73 -13.05 11.26
CA ALA A 26 -6.93 -12.57 9.89
C ALA A 26 -5.86 -13.15 8.94
N TYR A 27 -4.60 -13.16 9.35
CA TYR A 27 -3.51 -13.76 8.61
C TYR A 27 -3.72 -15.26 8.38
N GLN A 28 -4.05 -16.03 9.42
CA GLN A 28 -4.35 -17.46 9.30
C GLN A 28 -5.48 -17.73 8.31
N LYS A 29 -6.57 -16.94 8.39
CA LYS A 29 -7.70 -17.06 7.45
C LYS A 29 -7.27 -16.76 6.01
N GLN A 30 -6.40 -15.79 5.80
CA GLN A 30 -5.86 -15.46 4.48
C GLN A 30 -5.01 -16.62 3.94
N VAL A 31 -4.08 -17.13 4.75
CA VAL A 31 -3.20 -18.25 4.34
C VAL A 31 -4.00 -19.51 4.01
N LEU A 32 -5.01 -19.85 4.82
CA LEU A 32 -5.88 -21.00 4.55
C LEU A 32 -6.66 -20.86 3.24
N LYS A 33 -7.02 -19.64 2.85
CA LYS A 33 -7.83 -19.39 1.65
C LYS A 33 -7.00 -19.19 0.39
N HIS A 34 -5.86 -18.52 0.49
CA HIS A 34 -5.10 -18.01 -0.66
C HIS A 34 -3.62 -18.46 -0.67
N GLY A 35 -3.15 -19.17 0.35
CA GLY A 35 -1.73 -19.45 0.56
C GLY A 35 -0.96 -18.26 1.13
N ASP A 36 0.36 -18.41 1.17
CA ASP A 36 1.25 -17.37 1.69
C ASP A 36 1.19 -16.09 0.84
N PRO A 37 1.07 -14.91 1.48
CA PRO A 37 1.02 -13.66 0.74
C PRO A 37 2.39 -13.34 0.12
N PRO A 38 2.43 -12.72 -1.07
CA PRO A 38 3.69 -12.38 -1.76
C PRO A 38 4.71 -11.63 -0.89
N ILE A 39 4.26 -10.74 -0.03
CA ILE A 39 5.12 -9.98 0.89
C ILE A 39 5.95 -10.88 1.83
N LEU A 40 5.52 -12.11 2.10
CA LEU A 40 6.28 -13.04 2.93
C LEU A 40 7.62 -13.40 2.30
N PHE A 41 7.67 -13.55 0.97
CA PHE A 41 8.92 -13.82 0.26
C PHE A 41 9.85 -12.61 0.28
N ASP A 42 9.30 -11.39 0.13
CA ASP A 42 10.06 -10.15 0.30
C ASP A 42 10.68 -10.06 1.71
N ILE A 43 9.91 -10.43 2.75
CA ILE A 43 10.38 -10.46 4.14
C ILE A 43 11.52 -11.46 4.31
N LEU A 44 11.35 -12.69 3.80
CA LEU A 44 12.37 -13.74 3.90
C LEU A 44 13.65 -13.38 3.15
N GLU A 45 13.54 -12.72 1.99
CA GLU A 45 14.71 -12.26 1.22
C GLU A 45 15.46 -11.11 1.91
N MET A 46 14.76 -10.20 2.58
CA MET A 46 15.38 -9.01 3.17
C MET A 46 15.83 -9.21 4.62
N LEU A 47 15.04 -9.86 5.46
CA LEU A 47 15.41 -10.15 6.85
C LEU A 47 16.27 -11.42 6.98
N GLY A 48 16.12 -12.35 6.04
CA GLY A 48 16.70 -13.68 6.15
C GLY A 48 15.91 -14.61 7.09
N LYS A 49 15.92 -15.91 6.76
CA LYS A 49 15.19 -16.92 7.55
C LYS A 49 15.59 -16.96 9.03
N PRO A 50 16.87 -16.87 9.43
CA PRO A 50 17.25 -16.92 10.86
C PRO A 50 16.59 -15.80 11.66
N ARG A 51 16.55 -14.57 11.12
CA ARG A 51 15.94 -13.43 11.80
C ARG A 51 14.42 -13.57 11.91
N VAL A 52 13.77 -14.06 10.84
CA VAL A 52 12.34 -14.36 10.86
C VAL A 52 12.00 -15.40 11.91
N ASP A 53 12.78 -16.50 11.97
CA ASP A 53 12.60 -17.57 12.96
C ASP A 53 12.79 -17.05 14.42
N GLU A 54 13.74 -16.17 14.66
CA GLU A 54 13.94 -15.52 15.96
C GLU A 54 12.73 -14.69 16.41
N ILE A 55 12.19 -13.86 15.50
CA ILE A 55 11.01 -13.02 15.78
C ILE A 55 9.79 -13.91 16.06
N LEU A 56 9.61 -14.99 15.30
CA LEU A 56 8.53 -15.96 15.50
C LEU A 56 8.65 -16.68 16.84
N ALA A 57 9.84 -17.10 17.22
CA ALA A 57 10.08 -17.77 18.50
C ALA A 57 9.71 -16.89 19.71
N ARG A 58 9.79 -15.55 19.54
CA ARG A 58 9.40 -14.58 20.56
C ARG A 58 7.93 -14.15 20.46
N ASN A 59 7.18 -14.60 19.43
CA ASN A 59 5.81 -14.15 19.10
C ASN A 59 5.69 -12.63 18.89
N GLU A 60 6.73 -12.01 18.32
CA GLU A 60 6.84 -10.57 18.13
C GLU A 60 6.48 -10.10 16.71
N GLU A 61 6.07 -11.01 15.80
CA GLU A 61 5.86 -10.71 14.37
C GLU A 61 4.80 -9.65 14.10
N PHE A 62 3.87 -9.40 15.03
CA PHE A 62 2.83 -8.36 14.94
C PHE A 62 3.05 -7.18 15.89
N GLU A 63 4.17 -7.15 16.59
CA GLU A 63 4.44 -6.11 17.57
C GLU A 63 4.77 -4.77 16.93
N ARG A 64 4.45 -3.70 17.66
CA ARG A 64 4.83 -2.33 17.35
C ARG A 64 6.13 -2.02 18.08
N VAL A 65 7.24 -2.22 17.38
CA VAL A 65 8.57 -1.85 17.89
C VAL A 65 9.01 -0.51 17.29
N PRO A 66 9.93 0.23 17.89
CA PRO A 66 10.50 1.43 17.28
C PRO A 66 11.06 1.11 15.87
N PRO A 67 10.94 1.99 14.88
CA PRO A 67 10.50 3.40 14.97
C PRO A 67 8.99 3.62 14.76
N PHE A 68 8.12 2.69 15.12
CA PHE A 68 6.67 2.83 14.89
C PHE A 68 6.12 4.11 15.52
N GLY A 69 5.47 4.94 14.69
CA GLY A 69 4.91 6.22 15.13
C GLY A 69 5.91 7.38 15.21
N GLU A 70 7.14 7.19 14.74
CA GLU A 70 8.19 8.19 14.69
C GLU A 70 8.70 8.34 13.25
N GLU A 71 9.10 9.54 12.85
CA GLU A 71 9.72 9.74 11.55
C GLU A 71 11.13 9.13 11.53
N VAL A 72 11.44 8.44 10.43
CA VAL A 72 12.74 7.82 10.25
C VAL A 72 13.25 8.02 8.82
N VAL A 73 14.56 8.20 8.68
CA VAL A 73 15.24 8.29 7.37
C VAL A 73 15.76 6.91 7.00
N VAL A 74 15.38 6.44 5.81
CA VAL A 74 15.79 5.14 5.29
C VAL A 74 16.11 5.20 3.82
N LYS A 75 16.99 4.31 3.35
CA LYS A 75 17.25 4.07 1.94
C LYS A 75 16.37 2.93 1.46
N ILE A 76 15.68 3.15 0.35
CA ILE A 76 14.87 2.11 -0.29
C ILE A 76 15.78 1.12 -1.00
N ASP A 77 15.67 -0.15 -0.64
CA ASP A 77 16.49 -1.23 -1.20
C ASP A 77 15.91 -1.72 -2.54
N ARG A 78 14.63 -2.08 -2.54
CA ARG A 78 13.95 -2.66 -3.71
C ARG A 78 12.45 -2.34 -3.72
N LEU A 79 11.77 -2.79 -4.78
CA LEU A 79 10.30 -2.84 -4.79
C LEU A 79 9.80 -4.18 -4.26
N SER A 80 8.68 -4.13 -3.55
CA SER A 80 7.92 -5.31 -3.14
C SER A 80 7.26 -5.99 -4.33
N SER A 81 6.77 -7.20 -4.12
CA SER A 81 5.90 -7.91 -5.08
C SER A 81 4.61 -7.15 -5.44
N HIS A 82 4.20 -6.18 -4.61
CA HIS A 82 3.06 -5.29 -4.88
C HIS A 82 3.45 -3.94 -5.47
N GLY A 83 4.76 -3.67 -5.59
CA GLY A 83 5.26 -2.45 -6.21
C GLY A 83 5.53 -1.28 -5.27
N ASP A 84 5.45 -1.49 -3.97
CA ASP A 84 5.83 -0.50 -2.97
C ASP A 84 7.34 -0.57 -2.68
N GLY A 85 7.97 0.55 -2.36
CA GLY A 85 9.35 0.55 -1.91
C GLY A 85 9.51 -0.20 -0.59
N LEU A 86 10.61 -0.95 -0.48
CA LEU A 86 10.98 -1.68 0.74
C LEU A 86 12.29 -1.16 1.30
N ALA A 87 12.32 -0.95 2.60
CA ALA A 87 13.51 -0.65 3.38
C ALA A 87 13.51 -1.44 4.69
N LEU A 88 14.69 -1.70 5.24
CA LEU A 88 14.81 -2.17 6.60
C LEU A 88 14.64 -1.01 7.58
N THR A 89 14.07 -1.29 8.76
CA THR A 89 14.17 -0.36 9.90
C THR A 89 15.64 -0.12 10.24
N PRO A 90 16.00 0.99 10.90
CA PRO A 90 17.38 1.23 11.34
C PRO A 90 17.94 0.11 12.21
N GLN A 91 17.09 -0.61 12.93
CA GLN A 91 17.45 -1.76 13.76
C GLN A 91 17.61 -3.06 12.94
N GLY A 92 17.19 -3.07 11.67
CA GLY A 92 17.26 -4.23 10.81
C GLY A 92 16.32 -5.39 11.20
N ASP A 93 15.26 -5.10 11.96
CA ASP A 93 14.38 -6.12 12.54
C ASP A 93 12.98 -6.17 11.92
N ARG A 94 12.61 -5.19 11.11
CA ARG A 94 11.33 -5.09 10.41
C ARG A 94 11.52 -4.48 9.02
N LEU A 95 10.54 -4.67 8.16
CA LEU A 95 10.46 -3.97 6.87
C LEU A 95 9.53 -2.75 6.97
N LEU A 96 9.94 -1.69 6.32
CA LEU A 96 9.11 -0.54 6.02
C LEU A 96 8.58 -0.71 4.58
N VAL A 97 7.26 -0.71 4.43
CA VAL A 97 6.58 -0.72 3.13
C VAL A 97 6.17 0.72 2.84
N VAL A 98 6.74 1.28 1.79
CA VAL A 98 6.66 2.72 1.48
C VAL A 98 6.09 2.90 0.06
N PRO A 99 4.78 3.10 -0.09
CA PRO A 99 4.18 3.38 -1.40
C PRO A 99 4.85 4.58 -2.08
N PHE A 100 4.99 4.50 -3.40
CA PHE A 100 5.58 5.54 -4.26
C PHE A 100 7.09 5.80 -4.09
N ALA A 101 7.78 5.11 -3.19
CA ALA A 101 9.23 5.18 -3.07
C ALA A 101 9.90 4.22 -4.05
N LEU A 102 11.06 4.61 -4.58
CA LEU A 102 11.80 3.85 -5.61
C LEU A 102 13.15 3.37 -5.07
N PRO A 103 13.66 2.22 -5.57
CA PRO A 103 14.96 1.70 -5.17
C PRO A 103 16.07 2.74 -5.30
N GLY A 104 16.95 2.80 -4.31
CA GLY A 104 18.08 3.74 -4.25
C GLY A 104 17.72 5.12 -3.71
N GLU A 105 16.44 5.46 -3.55
CA GLU A 105 16.04 6.74 -2.93
C GLU A 105 16.31 6.72 -1.42
N VAL A 106 16.70 7.88 -0.88
CA VAL A 106 16.73 8.14 0.55
C VAL A 106 15.49 8.96 0.91
N VAL A 107 14.66 8.42 1.81
CA VAL A 107 13.36 9.01 2.14
C VAL A 107 13.19 9.13 3.65
N ARG A 108 12.54 10.22 4.07
CA ARG A 108 11.99 10.34 5.41
C ARG A 108 10.56 9.80 5.38
N VAL A 109 10.27 8.84 6.24
CA VAL A 109 8.98 8.14 6.29
C VAL A 109 8.37 8.17 7.68
N TYR A 110 7.05 8.04 7.75
CA TYR A 110 6.30 7.89 9.00
C TYR A 110 5.58 6.54 9.00
N PRO A 111 6.01 5.58 9.84
CA PRO A 111 5.33 4.29 10.05
C PRO A 111 4.03 4.48 10.83
N TYR A 112 2.87 4.21 10.20
CA TYR A 112 1.54 4.47 10.79
C TYR A 112 0.73 3.22 11.12
N ALA A 113 1.05 2.08 10.51
CA ALA A 113 0.37 0.81 10.79
C ALA A 113 1.37 -0.35 10.80
N SER A 114 1.16 -1.32 11.69
CA SER A 114 1.96 -2.54 11.77
C SER A 114 1.14 -3.74 11.30
N ASP A 115 1.77 -4.61 10.57
CA ASP A 115 1.31 -5.93 10.17
C ASP A 115 2.43 -6.93 10.45
N ARG A 116 2.27 -8.19 10.02
CA ARG A 116 3.26 -9.24 10.26
C ARG A 116 4.62 -8.85 9.65
N PHE A 117 5.65 -8.66 10.47
CA PHE A 117 7.02 -8.24 10.14
C PHE A 117 7.17 -6.91 9.42
N VAL A 118 6.09 -6.18 9.13
CA VAL A 118 6.17 -4.98 8.32
C VAL A 118 5.49 -3.78 8.98
N PHE A 119 5.99 -2.59 8.66
CA PHE A 119 5.34 -1.33 8.96
C PHE A 119 4.89 -0.65 7.67
N LYS A 120 3.57 -0.43 7.54
CA LYS A 120 3.03 0.43 6.48
C LYS A 120 3.42 1.86 6.81
N SER A 121 4.07 2.50 5.86
CA SER A 121 4.64 3.82 6.04
C SER A 121 4.18 4.74 4.92
N ARG A 122 4.22 6.03 5.18
CA ARG A 122 4.02 7.07 4.15
C ARG A 122 5.30 7.88 4.01
N ILE A 123 5.56 8.36 2.82
CA ILE A 123 6.64 9.32 2.57
C ILE A 123 6.25 10.64 3.24
N VAL A 124 7.18 11.22 4.00
CA VAL A 124 7.13 12.60 4.48
C VAL A 124 7.92 13.48 3.53
N GLU A 125 9.11 13.02 3.12
CA GLU A 125 10.00 13.76 2.23
C GLU A 125 10.92 12.80 1.47
N ILE A 126 11.24 13.11 0.22
CA ILE A 126 12.28 12.44 -0.55
C ILE A 126 13.54 13.29 -0.46
N LEU A 127 14.54 12.80 0.27
CA LEU A 127 15.81 13.49 0.52
C LEU A 127 16.78 13.33 -0.67
N GLU A 128 16.86 12.11 -1.20
CA GLU A 128 17.66 11.79 -2.38
C GLU A 128 16.82 11.02 -3.40
N ARG A 129 16.76 11.51 -4.63
CA ARG A 129 15.95 10.92 -5.70
C ARG A 129 16.75 9.96 -6.55
N ASN A 130 16.15 8.87 -6.97
CA ASN A 130 16.67 8.05 -8.06
C ASN A 130 16.31 8.69 -9.41
N ALA A 131 17.21 9.57 -9.93
CA ALA A 131 16.98 10.30 -11.17
C ALA A 131 16.88 9.40 -12.42
N SER A 132 17.33 8.14 -12.37
CA SER A 132 17.19 7.20 -13.50
C SER A 132 15.77 6.62 -13.58
N MET A 133 15.09 6.45 -12.45
CA MET A 133 13.74 5.90 -12.39
C MET A 133 12.65 6.97 -12.20
N ARG A 134 12.90 7.99 -11.36
CA ARG A 134 11.90 9.02 -11.05
C ARG A 134 11.95 10.17 -12.05
N LYS A 135 10.87 10.33 -12.80
CA LYS A 135 10.65 11.42 -13.76
C LYS A 135 9.31 12.08 -13.46
N GLU A 136 9.30 13.14 -12.67
CA GLU A 136 8.07 13.86 -12.30
C GLU A 136 7.33 14.43 -13.53
N SER A 137 8.05 14.73 -14.61
CA SER A 137 7.46 15.20 -15.88
C SER A 137 6.54 14.18 -16.56
N LEU A 138 6.61 12.88 -16.17
CA LEU A 138 5.73 11.83 -16.69
C LEU A 138 4.40 11.76 -15.95
N VAL A 139 4.29 12.40 -14.78
CA VAL A 139 3.09 12.37 -13.95
C VAL A 139 2.03 13.28 -14.57
N GLN A 140 0.93 12.70 -15.06
CA GLN A 140 -0.18 13.44 -15.70
C GLN A 140 -1.38 13.62 -14.75
N CYS A 141 -1.45 12.84 -13.67
CA CYS A 141 -2.57 12.89 -12.73
C CYS A 141 -2.25 13.77 -11.53
N ARG A 142 -3.05 14.80 -11.28
CA ARG A 142 -2.90 15.69 -10.11
C ARG A 142 -3.09 14.99 -8.75
N TYR A 143 -3.72 13.81 -8.75
CA TYR A 143 -3.95 13.01 -7.55
C TYR A 143 -2.89 11.91 -7.34
N PHE A 144 -1.91 11.83 -8.25
CA PHE A 144 -0.84 10.84 -8.12
C PHE A 144 -0.04 11.04 -6.83
N GLY A 145 0.37 9.94 -6.20
CA GLY A 145 1.04 9.96 -4.89
C GLY A 145 0.10 9.99 -3.68
N GLN A 146 -1.19 10.25 -3.91
CA GLN A 146 -2.22 10.23 -2.86
C GLN A 146 -3.33 9.22 -3.17
N CYS A 147 -3.75 9.12 -4.44
CA CYS A 147 -4.72 8.13 -4.90
C CYS A 147 -4.07 6.76 -5.04
N GLY A 148 -4.70 5.71 -4.50
CA GLY A 148 -4.23 4.32 -4.59
C GLY A 148 -4.41 3.66 -5.96
N GLY A 149 -4.91 4.37 -6.97
CA GLY A 149 -5.23 3.79 -8.28
C GLY A 149 -4.04 3.58 -9.23
N CYS A 150 -2.94 4.31 -9.04
CA CYS A 150 -1.74 4.25 -9.89
C CYS A 150 -0.48 4.24 -9.03
N GLN A 151 0.51 3.41 -9.41
CA GLN A 151 1.75 3.26 -8.65
C GLN A 151 2.97 3.89 -9.34
N TYR A 152 3.00 3.95 -10.68
CA TYR A 152 4.25 4.10 -11.44
C TYR A 152 4.24 5.23 -12.46
N GLN A 153 3.35 6.24 -12.36
CA GLN A 153 3.32 7.32 -13.35
C GLN A 153 4.67 8.04 -13.49
N MET A 154 5.44 8.11 -12.40
CA MET A 154 6.77 8.74 -12.40
C MET A 154 7.87 7.87 -13.02
N ILE A 155 7.60 6.62 -13.38
CA ILE A 155 8.59 5.69 -13.94
C ILE A 155 8.46 5.66 -15.47
N PRO A 156 9.56 5.73 -16.27
CA PRO A 156 9.51 5.50 -17.72
C PRO A 156 8.81 4.20 -18.08
N TYR A 157 7.99 4.23 -19.13
CA TYR A 157 7.08 3.13 -19.45
C TYR A 157 7.80 1.79 -19.71
N GLU A 158 8.94 1.84 -20.36
CA GLU A 158 9.79 0.68 -20.64
C GLU A 158 10.25 0.00 -19.33
N GLN A 159 10.59 0.79 -18.32
CA GLN A 159 10.92 0.28 -16.99
C GLN A 159 9.68 -0.30 -16.28
N GLN A 160 8.50 0.28 -16.45
CA GLN A 160 7.25 -0.31 -15.92
C GLN A 160 6.98 -1.69 -16.51
N LEU A 161 7.27 -1.90 -17.82
CA LEU A 161 7.10 -3.20 -18.47
C LEU A 161 8.07 -4.25 -17.89
N GLU A 162 9.32 -3.85 -17.62
CA GLU A 162 10.30 -4.76 -17.00
C GLU A 162 9.94 -5.08 -15.55
N LEU A 163 9.46 -4.12 -14.77
CA LEU A 163 8.94 -4.37 -13.41
C LEU A 163 7.79 -5.39 -13.42
N LYS A 164 6.88 -5.32 -14.38
CA LYS A 164 5.79 -6.30 -14.54
C LYS A 164 6.31 -7.69 -14.89
N ARG A 165 7.30 -7.77 -15.79
CA ARG A 165 7.96 -9.03 -16.14
C ARG A 165 8.59 -9.66 -14.91
N GLU A 166 9.30 -8.87 -14.10
CA GLU A 166 9.95 -9.34 -12.89
C GLU A 166 8.94 -9.88 -11.86
N VAL A 167 7.77 -9.27 -11.70
CA VAL A 167 6.70 -9.80 -10.83
C VAL A 167 6.28 -11.22 -11.27
N VAL A 168 6.12 -11.44 -12.57
CA VAL A 168 5.74 -12.78 -13.08
C VAL A 168 6.87 -13.79 -12.86
N ARG A 169 8.13 -13.40 -13.13
CA ARG A 169 9.30 -14.24 -12.90
C ARG A 169 9.40 -14.66 -11.42
N ARG A 170 9.24 -13.72 -10.50
CA ARG A 170 9.25 -13.99 -9.05
C ARG A 170 8.07 -14.88 -8.62
N ALA A 171 6.89 -14.70 -9.23
CA ALA A 171 5.75 -15.56 -8.95
C ALA A 171 6.04 -17.02 -9.31
N PHE A 172 6.65 -17.30 -10.47
CA PHE A 172 7.12 -18.64 -10.79
C PHE A 172 8.14 -19.16 -9.77
N MET A 173 9.13 -18.36 -9.42
CA MET A 173 10.18 -18.75 -8.46
C MET A 173 9.59 -19.16 -7.10
N HIS A 174 8.60 -18.44 -6.59
CA HIS A 174 8.10 -18.65 -5.23
C HIS A 174 6.90 -19.61 -5.14
N TYR A 175 6.05 -19.67 -6.18
CA TYR A 175 4.78 -20.40 -6.07
C TYR A 175 4.68 -21.63 -6.94
N SER A 176 5.46 -21.75 -8.01
CA SER A 176 5.32 -22.88 -8.93
C SER A 176 5.75 -24.23 -8.34
N LYS A 177 6.66 -24.19 -7.34
CA LYS A 177 7.33 -25.38 -6.78
C LYS A 177 8.04 -26.23 -7.84
N LEU A 178 8.31 -25.67 -9.02
CA LEU A 178 9.06 -26.30 -10.08
C LEU A 178 10.56 -26.21 -9.80
N ASP A 179 11.31 -27.18 -10.28
CA ASP A 179 12.75 -27.02 -10.43
C ASP A 179 13.05 -25.82 -11.34
N SER A 180 14.10 -25.08 -11.04
CA SER A 180 14.46 -23.86 -11.79
C SER A 180 14.67 -24.11 -13.28
N SER A 181 15.12 -25.31 -13.66
CA SER A 181 15.29 -25.76 -15.04
C SER A 181 13.98 -25.97 -15.80
N LEU A 182 12.85 -26.13 -15.07
CA LEU A 182 11.52 -26.34 -15.63
C LEU A 182 10.69 -25.05 -15.65
N VAL A 183 11.18 -23.97 -15.05
CA VAL A 183 10.50 -22.66 -15.10
C VAL A 183 10.63 -22.09 -16.51
N PRO A 184 9.52 -21.81 -17.21
CA PRO A 184 9.58 -21.25 -18.55
C PRO A 184 10.20 -19.85 -18.54
N GLU A 185 10.87 -19.50 -19.62
CA GLU A 185 11.33 -18.13 -19.82
C GLU A 185 10.12 -17.16 -19.86
N VAL A 186 10.14 -16.15 -18.99
CA VAL A 186 9.15 -15.07 -19.03
C VAL A 186 9.58 -14.06 -20.09
N LEU A 187 8.86 -14.03 -21.19
CA LEU A 187 9.11 -13.10 -22.30
C LEU A 187 8.89 -11.65 -21.89
N PRO A 188 9.43 -10.66 -22.66
CA PRO A 188 9.17 -9.24 -22.42
C PRO A 188 7.68 -8.94 -22.33
N THR A 189 7.30 -8.07 -21.43
CA THR A 189 5.90 -7.65 -21.27
C THR A 189 5.44 -6.91 -22.54
N MET A 190 4.32 -7.36 -23.12
CA MET A 190 3.71 -6.69 -24.27
C MET A 190 3.21 -5.29 -23.85
N PRO A 191 3.61 -4.22 -24.55
CA PRO A 191 3.14 -2.88 -24.22
C PRO A 191 1.65 -2.70 -24.53
N SER A 192 0.98 -1.87 -23.72
CA SER A 192 -0.38 -1.41 -24.04
C SER A 192 -0.33 -0.45 -25.23
N PRO A 193 -1.25 -0.55 -26.20
CA PRO A 193 -1.36 0.43 -27.28
C PRO A 193 -1.67 1.84 -26.77
N GLU A 194 -2.46 1.91 -25.67
CA GLU A 194 -2.81 3.16 -25.03
C GLU A 194 -2.23 3.19 -23.59
N ARG A 195 -1.61 4.31 -23.23
CA ARG A 195 -1.04 4.51 -21.89
C ARG A 195 -1.95 5.29 -20.96
N MET A 196 -2.87 6.08 -21.55
CA MET A 196 -3.90 6.87 -20.88
C MET A 196 -5.25 6.57 -21.52
N HIS A 197 -6.34 6.90 -20.85
CA HIS A 197 -7.71 6.71 -21.34
C HIS A 197 -8.10 5.27 -21.75
N TYR A 198 -7.32 4.27 -21.32
CA TYR A 198 -7.53 2.87 -21.69
C TYR A 198 -8.53 2.13 -20.80
N ARG A 199 -8.77 2.65 -19.59
CA ARG A 199 -9.57 1.94 -18.59
C ARG A 199 -11.04 2.14 -18.84
N THR A 200 -11.77 1.03 -19.08
CA THR A 200 -13.19 1.01 -19.42
C THR A 200 -14.12 0.78 -18.23
N LYS A 201 -13.57 0.58 -17.04
CA LYS A 201 -14.32 0.42 -15.79
C LYS A 201 -13.62 1.18 -14.65
N LEU A 202 -14.36 2.06 -14.00
CA LEU A 202 -13.98 2.71 -12.75
C LEU A 202 -15.02 2.37 -11.68
N THR A 203 -14.57 2.26 -10.43
CA THR A 203 -15.46 2.00 -9.29
C THR A 203 -15.16 3.05 -8.23
N PRO A 204 -15.67 4.28 -8.39
CA PRO A 204 -15.51 5.30 -7.36
C PRO A 204 -16.32 4.92 -6.12
N HIS A 205 -15.79 5.28 -4.97
CA HIS A 205 -16.44 5.16 -3.68
C HIS A 205 -16.94 6.52 -3.22
N PHE A 206 -17.81 6.53 -2.21
CA PHE A 206 -18.14 7.73 -1.46
C PHE A 206 -18.06 7.44 0.03
N ASP A 207 -17.67 8.44 0.81
CA ASP A 207 -17.55 8.31 2.26
C ASP A 207 -18.52 9.26 2.96
N LEU A 208 -19.58 8.70 3.53
CA LEU A 208 -20.54 9.47 4.30
C LEU A 208 -19.90 9.99 5.59
N PRO A 209 -20.10 11.26 5.94
CA PRO A 209 -19.76 11.78 7.27
C PRO A 209 -20.29 10.88 8.39
N ALA A 210 -19.55 10.78 9.49
CA ALA A 210 -19.90 9.88 10.59
C ALA A 210 -21.27 10.18 11.22
N SER A 211 -21.70 11.43 11.19
CA SER A 211 -23.05 11.87 11.62
C SER A 211 -24.14 11.25 10.75
N LEU A 212 -23.95 11.24 9.44
CA LEU A 212 -24.91 10.70 8.47
C LEU A 212 -24.88 9.18 8.43
N ARG A 213 -23.71 8.55 8.64
CA ARG A 213 -23.61 7.08 8.75
C ARG A 213 -24.48 6.53 9.89
N ARG A 214 -24.62 7.27 11.01
CA ARG A 214 -25.48 6.90 12.14
C ARG A 214 -26.97 7.08 11.86
N ALA A 215 -27.30 8.04 11.00
CA ALA A 215 -28.68 8.36 10.58
C ALA A 215 -29.11 7.54 9.34
N TYR A 216 -28.17 6.88 8.63
CA TYR A 216 -28.45 6.19 7.39
C TYR A 216 -29.56 5.13 7.56
N GLY A 217 -30.59 5.22 6.72
CA GLY A 217 -31.78 4.36 6.80
C GLY A 217 -32.86 4.83 7.79
N LYS A 218 -32.66 5.97 8.51
CA LYS A 218 -33.64 6.53 9.44
C LYS A 218 -34.25 7.83 8.93
N GLU A 219 -33.45 8.70 8.35
CA GLU A 219 -33.88 9.98 7.80
C GLU A 219 -33.05 10.33 6.57
N VAL A 220 -33.69 10.89 5.55
CA VAL A 220 -32.99 11.48 4.40
C VAL A 220 -32.58 12.90 4.81
N PRO A 221 -31.31 13.31 4.66
CA PRO A 221 -30.92 14.68 4.93
C PRO A 221 -31.76 15.67 4.13
N ALA A 222 -32.26 16.71 4.79
CA ALA A 222 -33.05 17.76 4.15
C ALA A 222 -32.20 18.66 3.23
N GLU A 223 -30.88 18.72 3.48
CA GLU A 223 -29.92 19.52 2.73
C GLU A 223 -28.95 18.62 1.95
N PRO A 224 -28.46 19.04 0.78
CA PRO A 224 -27.40 18.35 0.05
C PRO A 224 -26.17 18.16 0.94
N VAL A 225 -25.58 16.98 0.86
CA VAL A 225 -24.42 16.63 1.66
C VAL A 225 -23.17 16.65 0.79
N ASP A 226 -22.20 17.47 1.16
CA ASP A 226 -20.90 17.43 0.49
C ASP A 226 -20.14 16.18 0.91
N VAL A 227 -20.12 15.19 0.02
CA VAL A 227 -19.40 13.91 0.21
C VAL A 227 -18.24 13.81 -0.76
N ALA A 228 -17.12 13.33 -0.28
CA ALA A 228 -16.00 12.95 -1.14
C ALA A 228 -16.40 11.75 -2.02
N ILE A 229 -16.23 11.89 -3.33
CA ILE A 229 -16.55 10.84 -4.31
C ILE A 229 -15.32 10.61 -5.17
N GLY A 230 -14.76 9.39 -5.14
CA GLY A 230 -13.55 9.06 -5.88
C GLY A 230 -12.91 7.76 -5.40
N PHE A 231 -11.63 7.79 -5.09
CA PHE A 231 -10.85 6.59 -4.75
C PHE A 231 -10.14 6.74 -3.41
N ASP A 232 -9.78 5.60 -2.81
CA ASP A 232 -9.14 5.58 -1.51
C ASP A 232 -7.72 6.16 -1.54
N ASN A 233 -7.41 6.93 -0.51
CA ASN A 233 -6.04 7.28 -0.18
C ASN A 233 -5.45 6.17 0.70
N PRO A 234 -4.43 5.44 0.26
CA PRO A 234 -3.88 4.29 0.98
C PRO A 234 -3.24 4.66 2.33
N SER A 235 -2.80 5.91 2.50
CA SER A 235 -2.19 6.37 3.75
C SER A 235 -3.21 6.74 4.83
N THR A 236 -4.40 7.19 4.43
CA THR A 236 -5.44 7.63 5.36
C THR A 236 -6.62 6.66 5.47
N GLY A 237 -6.77 5.77 4.48
CA GLY A 237 -7.93 4.88 4.33
C GLY A 237 -9.24 5.61 4.08
N ARG A 238 -9.19 6.87 3.64
CA ARG A 238 -10.37 7.69 3.33
C ARG A 238 -10.53 7.89 1.85
N VAL A 239 -11.77 8.03 1.39
CA VAL A 239 -12.09 8.40 0.02
C VAL A 239 -11.63 9.82 -0.25
N MET A 240 -10.89 10.00 -1.34
CA MET A 240 -10.50 11.30 -1.87
C MET A 240 -11.57 11.78 -2.85
N ASP A 241 -11.84 13.07 -2.85
CA ASP A 241 -12.70 13.68 -3.86
C ASP A 241 -11.94 13.80 -5.19
N ILE A 242 -12.37 13.05 -6.22
CA ILE A 242 -11.69 12.95 -7.51
C ILE A 242 -12.67 13.32 -8.63
N GLU A 243 -12.37 14.38 -9.36
CA GLU A 243 -13.22 14.88 -10.43
C GLU A 243 -13.05 14.12 -11.74
N GLU A 244 -11.82 13.70 -12.02
CA GLU A 244 -11.47 12.97 -13.24
C GLU A 244 -10.31 11.98 -13.00
N CYS A 245 -10.27 10.94 -13.80
CA CYS A 245 -9.21 9.93 -13.77
C CYS A 245 -8.55 9.84 -15.16
N PRO A 246 -7.29 10.30 -15.35
CA PRO A 246 -6.65 10.34 -16.66
C PRO A 246 -6.50 8.97 -17.34
N ILE A 247 -6.50 7.87 -16.59
CA ILE A 247 -6.47 6.51 -17.18
C ILE A 247 -7.86 6.01 -17.58
N GLY A 248 -8.95 6.64 -17.08
CA GLY A 248 -10.32 6.33 -17.49
C GLY A 248 -10.64 6.90 -18.85
N THR A 249 -11.50 6.22 -19.62
CA THR A 249 -11.97 6.75 -20.90
C THR A 249 -12.72 8.08 -20.71
N PRO A 250 -12.77 8.97 -21.73
CA PRO A 250 -13.54 10.22 -21.66
C PRO A 250 -15.00 9.98 -21.27
N VAL A 251 -15.62 8.92 -21.81
CA VAL A 251 -17.01 8.55 -21.49
C VAL A 251 -17.20 8.24 -20.00
N LEU A 252 -16.22 7.53 -19.37
CA LEU A 252 -16.30 7.24 -17.95
C LEU A 252 -16.09 8.48 -17.09
N ASN A 253 -15.21 9.39 -17.47
CA ASN A 253 -15.00 10.64 -16.76
C ASN A 253 -16.26 11.52 -16.80
N GLU A 254 -16.93 11.59 -17.95
CA GLU A 254 -18.20 12.31 -18.08
C GLU A 254 -19.33 11.65 -17.27
N ALA A 255 -19.40 10.31 -17.26
CA ALA A 255 -20.35 9.58 -16.43
C ALA A 255 -20.08 9.80 -14.94
N MET A 256 -18.82 9.76 -14.51
CA MET A 256 -18.43 10.03 -13.12
C MET A 256 -18.82 11.46 -12.71
N LYS A 257 -18.63 12.46 -13.56
CA LYS A 257 -19.01 13.84 -13.31
C LYS A 257 -20.53 13.98 -13.10
N ARG A 258 -21.35 13.33 -13.93
CA ARG A 258 -22.83 13.31 -13.77
C ARG A 258 -23.25 12.62 -12.49
N GLU A 259 -22.67 11.44 -12.18
CA GLU A 259 -23.01 10.73 -10.94
C GLU A 259 -22.60 11.51 -9.69
N ARG A 260 -21.48 12.23 -9.73
CA ARG A 260 -21.08 13.12 -8.64
C ARG A 260 -22.10 14.22 -8.37
N GLN A 261 -22.66 14.83 -9.44
CA GLN A 261 -23.71 15.83 -9.32
C GLN A 261 -25.02 15.24 -8.78
N ARG A 262 -25.34 13.98 -9.17
CA ARG A 262 -26.54 13.28 -8.70
C ARG A 262 -26.49 12.89 -7.22
N VAL A 263 -25.31 12.57 -6.70
CA VAL A 263 -25.09 12.09 -5.32
C VAL A 263 -24.97 13.26 -4.34
N ARG A 264 -24.48 14.42 -4.79
CA ARG A 264 -24.40 15.66 -4.00
C ARG A 264 -25.69 16.43 -4.00
#